data_8198544a85771605f10cfb21c511b919
#
_entry.id   8198544a85771605f10cfb21c511b919
#
_cell.length_a   1.000
_cell.length_b   1.000
_cell.length_c   1.000
_cell.angle_alpha   90.00
_cell.angle_beta   90.00
_cell.angle_gamma   90.00
#
_symmetry.space_group_name_H-M   'P 1'
#
loop_
_entity.id
_entity.type
_entity.pdbx_description
1 polymer ?
#
loop_
_entity_poly.entity_id
_entity_poly.type
_entity_poly.pdbx_seq_one_letter_code
_entity_poly.pdbx_strand_id
1 'polypeptide(L)'
;MKKILTAALMLLMVSQLGAQSREVEALLKDYDKNKERTEHEKRSTRPATWIDYAEALTNAYSYPTNNLWIGLSSLESKVVLKDQRALSTEYQTIQGEQYEVVKYQDKDLYYNADGKLSFWIITEPVLKDMDMLEEAYNAYDKAADLDARGSSKVDIQEGLTFIANNYINDAMAAYTLGKYAEASQKFEKSFIAASHPALNVVDTTIVYYVGLTALMDQNYSRAVEFFQKCLDMDYYSEGDTYANLAEAYKQMGDVEKGKELLSQGFTEFPDSQSILVALINAYLESNDDPNKVLEFIQRAQQNEPNNPSLYYAEGNVQKNLGNFEEAIRLYEKSIEIDSTFFFGYFQMGQAYYDKAVEIQTAASDELDDQKYMEMVKELDTMLQKAIAPFEKSFELVQDEEIRPVVIEYLKNIYFRLRTESPEFEAAYNKYNDMLQ
;
A
#
# COMPACT_ATOMS: atom_id res chain seq x y z
N MET A 1 22.10 -43.57 -28.66
CA MET A 1 22.13 -42.09 -28.57
C MET A 1 21.39 -41.53 -27.34
N LYS A 2 20.11 -41.88 -27.06
CA LYS A 2 19.41 -41.36 -25.85
C LYS A 2 20.11 -41.63 -24.51
N LYS A 3 20.70 -42.83 -24.30
CA LYS A 3 21.41 -43.16 -23.05
C LYS A 3 22.75 -42.42 -22.86
N ILE A 4 23.40 -42.02 -23.95
CA ILE A 4 24.66 -41.22 -23.90
C ILE A 4 24.34 -39.75 -23.62
N LEU A 5 23.22 -39.23 -24.18
CA LEU A 5 22.74 -37.87 -23.88
C LEU A 5 22.32 -37.71 -22.41
N THR A 6 21.64 -38.75 -21.85
CA THR A 6 21.21 -38.74 -20.43
C THR A 6 22.40 -38.82 -19.48
N ALA A 7 23.42 -39.63 -19.82
CA ALA A 7 24.65 -39.72 -19.02
C ALA A 7 25.49 -38.41 -19.11
N ALA A 8 25.59 -37.78 -20.27
CA ALA A 8 26.26 -36.50 -20.45
C ALA A 8 25.53 -35.36 -19.71
N LEU A 9 24.19 -35.35 -19.71
CA LEU A 9 23.39 -34.38 -18.91
C LEU A 9 23.55 -34.63 -17.39
N MET A 10 23.59 -35.87 -16.92
CA MET A 10 23.86 -36.16 -15.51
C MET A 10 25.29 -35.78 -15.08
N LEU A 11 26.30 -36.00 -15.94
CA LEU A 11 27.67 -35.59 -15.65
C LEU A 11 27.83 -34.07 -15.64
N LEU A 12 27.10 -33.33 -16.49
CA LEU A 12 27.05 -31.86 -16.43
C LEU A 12 26.37 -31.38 -15.15
N MET A 13 25.26 -31.97 -14.72
CA MET A 13 24.60 -31.63 -13.47
C MET A 13 25.49 -31.86 -12.22
N VAL A 14 26.20 -32.99 -12.20
CA VAL A 14 27.14 -33.32 -11.09
C VAL A 14 28.32 -32.35 -11.07
N SER A 15 28.81 -31.89 -12.23
CA SER A 15 29.92 -30.94 -12.30
C SER A 15 29.51 -29.52 -11.90
N GLN A 16 28.28 -29.10 -12.19
CA GLN A 16 27.73 -27.77 -11.81
C GLN A 16 27.43 -27.69 -10.30
N LEU A 17 26.76 -28.73 -9.74
CA LEU A 17 26.58 -28.86 -8.30
C LEU A 17 27.92 -28.91 -7.55
N GLY A 18 28.93 -29.54 -8.14
CA GLY A 18 30.27 -29.60 -7.57
C GLY A 18 31.03 -28.28 -7.63
N ALA A 19 30.81 -27.41 -8.62
CA ALA A 19 31.41 -26.08 -8.72
C ALA A 19 30.79 -25.10 -7.72
N GLN A 20 29.48 -25.01 -7.66
CA GLN A 20 28.75 -24.18 -6.69
C GLN A 20 29.03 -24.61 -5.24
N SER A 21 29.12 -25.89 -4.98
CA SER A 21 29.54 -26.43 -3.68
C SER A 21 30.94 -25.98 -3.27
N ARG A 22 31.88 -25.91 -4.20
CA ARG A 22 33.27 -25.45 -3.91
C ARG A 22 33.36 -23.95 -3.62
N GLU A 23 32.57 -23.13 -4.34
CA GLU A 23 32.52 -21.69 -4.08
C GLU A 23 31.89 -21.38 -2.71
N VAL A 24 30.80 -22.04 -2.36
CA VAL A 24 30.17 -21.95 -1.03
C VAL A 24 31.12 -22.44 0.05
N GLU A 25 31.83 -23.56 -0.13
CA GLU A 25 32.86 -24.04 0.81
C GLU A 25 33.98 -23.02 1.00
N ALA A 26 34.37 -22.31 -0.06
CA ALA A 26 35.40 -21.29 0.03
C ALA A 26 34.92 -20.07 0.84
N LEU A 27 33.65 -19.63 0.64
CA LEU A 27 33.05 -18.55 1.42
C LEU A 27 32.91 -18.92 2.91
N LEU A 28 32.44 -20.12 3.21
CA LEU A 28 32.37 -20.63 4.60
C LEU A 28 33.73 -20.67 5.28
N LYS A 29 34.74 -21.15 4.57
CA LYS A 29 36.11 -21.19 5.08
C LYS A 29 36.67 -19.78 5.31
N ASP A 30 36.38 -18.83 4.44
CA ASP A 30 36.84 -17.45 4.62
C ASP A 30 36.11 -16.78 5.80
N TYR A 31 34.79 -17.00 5.93
CA TYR A 31 34.01 -16.59 7.10
C TYR A 31 34.61 -17.14 8.40
N ASP A 32 34.83 -18.47 8.51
CA ASP A 32 35.35 -19.12 9.72
C ASP A 32 36.74 -18.57 10.09
N LYS A 33 37.61 -18.44 9.10
CA LYS A 33 38.98 -17.90 9.29
C LYS A 33 38.92 -16.45 9.81
N ASN A 34 38.09 -15.61 9.25
CA ASN A 34 38.02 -14.20 9.67
C ASN A 34 37.32 -14.06 11.02
N LYS A 35 36.28 -14.86 11.29
CA LYS A 35 35.63 -14.94 12.60
C LYS A 35 36.64 -15.33 13.71
N GLU A 36 37.45 -16.40 13.51
CA GLU A 36 38.50 -16.80 14.46
C GLU A 36 39.49 -15.64 14.73
N ARG A 37 39.79 -14.83 13.72
CA ARG A 37 40.68 -13.67 13.90
C ARG A 37 40.09 -12.57 14.77
N THR A 38 38.75 -12.39 14.78
CA THR A 38 38.09 -11.44 15.69
C THR A 38 38.15 -11.87 17.15
N GLU A 39 38.27 -13.17 17.42
CA GLU A 39 38.37 -13.73 18.76
C GLU A 39 39.82 -13.72 19.29
N HIS A 40 40.80 -13.49 18.42
CA HIS A 40 42.23 -13.51 18.81
C HIS A 40 42.66 -12.21 19.48
N GLU A 41 43.17 -12.25 20.70
CA GLU A 41 43.49 -11.12 21.59
C GLU A 41 44.23 -9.96 20.89
N LYS A 42 45.25 -10.24 20.08
CA LYS A 42 46.05 -9.20 19.39
C LYS A 42 45.47 -8.76 18.05
N ARG A 43 44.66 -9.58 17.40
CA ARG A 43 44.10 -9.28 16.10
C ARG A 43 42.80 -8.50 16.23
N SER A 44 41.99 -8.81 17.23
CA SER A 44 40.73 -8.12 17.52
C SER A 44 40.85 -6.62 17.84
N THR A 45 42.09 -6.16 18.13
CA THR A 45 42.35 -4.72 18.34
C THR A 45 42.63 -3.92 17.04
N ARG A 46 42.58 -4.57 15.87
CA ARG A 46 42.90 -3.94 14.58
C ARG A 46 41.66 -3.72 13.75
N PRO A 47 41.41 -2.51 13.22
CA PRO A 47 40.25 -2.24 12.32
C PRO A 47 40.18 -3.25 11.16
N ALA A 48 41.30 -3.50 10.48
CA ALA A 48 41.33 -4.42 9.32
C ALA A 48 40.84 -5.84 9.63
N THR A 49 40.95 -6.31 10.87
CA THR A 49 40.44 -7.65 11.25
C THR A 49 38.90 -7.69 11.20
N TRP A 50 38.25 -6.62 11.61
CA TRP A 50 36.82 -6.50 11.63
C TRP A 50 36.27 -6.19 10.22
N ILE A 51 37.03 -5.42 9.43
CA ILE A 51 36.70 -5.19 8.01
C ILE A 51 36.78 -6.50 7.22
N ASP A 52 37.87 -7.27 7.34
CA ASP A 52 38.00 -8.58 6.68
C ASP A 52 36.84 -9.52 7.06
N TYR A 53 36.36 -9.46 8.32
CA TYR A 53 35.21 -10.25 8.78
C TYR A 53 33.89 -9.75 8.19
N ALA A 54 33.66 -8.44 8.17
CA ALA A 54 32.48 -7.84 7.56
C ALA A 54 32.39 -8.12 6.05
N GLU A 55 33.52 -8.03 5.34
CA GLU A 55 33.61 -8.37 3.92
C GLU A 55 33.33 -9.86 3.66
N ALA A 56 33.79 -10.76 4.52
CA ALA A 56 33.43 -12.17 4.39
C ALA A 56 31.92 -12.41 4.54
N LEU A 57 31.23 -11.68 5.43
CA LEU A 57 29.78 -11.72 5.61
C LEU A 57 29.03 -11.14 4.42
N THR A 58 29.45 -9.97 3.92
CA THR A 58 28.79 -9.31 2.76
C THR A 58 29.01 -10.10 1.47
N ASN A 59 30.15 -10.73 1.30
CA ASN A 59 30.43 -11.65 0.19
C ASN A 59 29.54 -12.92 0.27
N ALA A 60 29.36 -13.48 1.46
CA ALA A 60 28.45 -14.62 1.65
C ALA A 60 26.98 -14.24 1.41
N TYR A 61 26.56 -13.02 1.83
CA TYR A 61 25.21 -12.51 1.59
C TYR A 61 24.92 -12.32 0.09
N SER A 62 25.85 -11.69 -0.64
CA SER A 62 25.64 -11.34 -2.05
C SER A 62 25.83 -12.52 -3.01
N TYR A 63 26.47 -13.62 -2.57
CA TYR A 63 26.79 -14.74 -3.44
C TYR A 63 25.63 -15.29 -4.27
N PRO A 64 24.42 -15.52 -3.71
CA PRO A 64 23.30 -16.03 -4.51
C PRO A 64 22.88 -15.12 -5.66
N THR A 65 23.02 -13.81 -5.48
CA THR A 65 22.55 -12.77 -6.42
C THR A 65 23.68 -12.00 -7.10
N ASN A 66 24.90 -12.51 -6.96
CA ASN A 66 26.09 -11.89 -7.54
C ASN A 66 25.92 -11.68 -9.05
N ASN A 67 26.28 -10.48 -9.54
CA ASN A 67 26.10 -10.02 -10.91
C ASN A 67 24.65 -9.77 -11.37
N LEU A 68 23.65 -9.83 -10.49
CA LEU A 68 22.30 -9.38 -10.77
C LEU A 68 22.12 -7.92 -10.38
N TRP A 69 21.29 -7.19 -11.15
CA TRP A 69 20.82 -5.84 -10.80
C TRP A 69 19.37 -5.64 -11.25
N ILE A 70 18.67 -4.76 -10.59
CA ILE A 70 17.29 -4.43 -10.90
C ILE A 70 17.20 -3.84 -12.32
N GLY A 71 16.21 -4.27 -13.11
CA GLY A 71 16.02 -3.85 -14.50
C GLY A 71 16.64 -4.80 -15.53
N LEU A 72 17.41 -5.82 -15.13
CA LEU A 72 17.85 -6.87 -16.06
C LEU A 72 16.64 -7.53 -16.75
N SER A 73 16.73 -7.77 -18.06
CA SER A 73 15.78 -8.65 -18.73
C SER A 73 16.02 -10.12 -18.35
N SER A 74 15.00 -10.95 -18.51
CA SER A 74 15.10 -12.40 -18.29
C SER A 74 16.22 -13.05 -19.15
N LEU A 75 16.46 -12.51 -20.34
CA LEU A 75 17.55 -12.99 -21.22
C LEU A 75 18.93 -12.60 -20.67
N GLU A 76 19.11 -11.34 -20.24
CA GLU A 76 20.36 -10.87 -19.65
C GLU A 76 20.68 -11.60 -18.35
N SER A 77 19.66 -11.85 -17.51
CA SER A 77 19.81 -12.64 -16.28
C SER A 77 20.32 -14.05 -16.57
N LYS A 78 19.83 -14.72 -17.63
CA LYS A 78 20.34 -16.03 -18.05
C LYS A 78 21.81 -15.97 -18.51
N VAL A 79 22.24 -14.86 -19.11
CA VAL A 79 23.63 -14.67 -19.52
C VAL A 79 24.55 -14.46 -18.31
N VAL A 80 24.15 -13.63 -17.33
CA VAL A 80 24.96 -13.38 -16.12
C VAL A 80 24.99 -14.58 -15.18
N LEU A 81 23.87 -15.33 -15.07
CA LEU A 81 23.81 -16.54 -14.25
C LEU A 81 24.46 -17.77 -14.91
N LYS A 82 24.89 -17.64 -16.17
CA LYS A 82 25.65 -18.64 -16.97
C LYS A 82 25.18 -20.08 -16.77
N ASP A 83 25.77 -20.76 -15.79
CA ASP A 83 25.62 -22.19 -15.59
C ASP A 83 24.51 -22.54 -14.58
N GLN A 84 23.84 -21.56 -14.00
CA GLN A 84 22.74 -21.81 -13.06
C GLN A 84 21.46 -22.16 -13.83
N ARG A 85 20.85 -23.30 -13.49
CA ARG A 85 19.64 -23.75 -14.13
C ARG A 85 18.41 -23.38 -13.31
N ALA A 86 17.43 -22.75 -13.96
CA ALA A 86 16.12 -22.54 -13.36
C ALA A 86 15.44 -23.87 -13.05
N LEU A 87 14.87 -23.99 -11.87
CA LEU A 87 14.10 -25.15 -11.41
C LEU A 87 12.69 -25.13 -11.99
N SER A 88 12.04 -23.95 -11.95
CA SER A 88 10.72 -23.72 -12.50
C SER A 88 10.53 -22.26 -12.87
N THR A 89 9.50 -22.00 -13.68
CA THR A 89 8.98 -20.67 -13.95
C THR A 89 7.47 -20.71 -13.72
N GLU A 90 6.94 -19.76 -13.00
CA GLU A 90 5.51 -19.62 -12.71
C GLU A 90 5.10 -18.15 -12.81
N TYR A 91 3.80 -17.89 -12.90
CA TYR A 91 3.25 -16.52 -12.84
C TYR A 91 2.51 -16.34 -11.53
N GLN A 92 2.77 -15.22 -10.87
CA GLN A 92 2.10 -14.83 -9.63
C GLN A 92 1.50 -13.44 -9.79
N THR A 93 0.29 -13.26 -9.24
CA THR A 93 -0.31 -11.92 -9.10
C THR A 93 -0.06 -11.43 -7.68
N ILE A 94 0.66 -10.32 -7.54
CA ILE A 94 1.05 -9.73 -6.26
C ILE A 94 0.54 -8.30 -6.25
N GLN A 95 -0.33 -7.95 -5.32
CA GLN A 95 -0.94 -6.61 -5.21
C GLN A 95 -1.58 -6.12 -6.53
N GLY A 96 -2.16 -7.03 -7.31
CA GLY A 96 -2.81 -6.73 -8.59
C GLY A 96 -1.88 -6.69 -9.80
N GLU A 97 -0.56 -6.75 -9.60
CA GLU A 97 0.43 -6.81 -10.66
C GLU A 97 0.90 -8.24 -10.96
N GLN A 98 1.12 -8.57 -12.24
CA GLN A 98 1.58 -9.90 -12.65
C GLN A 98 3.10 -9.95 -12.73
N TYR A 99 3.68 -10.97 -12.08
CA TYR A 99 5.11 -11.27 -12.10
C TYR A 99 5.38 -12.64 -12.71
N GLU A 100 6.41 -12.72 -13.57
CA GLU A 100 7.05 -13.97 -13.92
C GLU A 100 8.08 -14.32 -12.87
N VAL A 101 7.90 -15.43 -12.15
CA VAL A 101 8.81 -15.87 -11.07
C VAL A 101 9.65 -17.02 -11.56
N VAL A 102 10.95 -16.80 -11.68
CA VAL A 102 11.92 -17.81 -12.09
C VAL A 102 12.66 -18.29 -10.86
N LYS A 103 12.43 -19.55 -10.48
CA LYS A 103 13.01 -20.18 -9.28
C LYS A 103 14.32 -20.87 -9.59
N TYR A 104 15.34 -20.56 -8.78
CA TYR A 104 16.63 -21.25 -8.74
C TYR A 104 16.76 -22.01 -7.42
N GLN A 105 17.88 -22.70 -7.20
CA GLN A 105 18.10 -23.46 -5.97
C GLN A 105 18.20 -22.53 -4.75
N ASP A 106 18.85 -21.37 -4.90
CA ASP A 106 19.23 -20.46 -3.83
C ASP A 106 18.48 -19.11 -3.86
N LYS A 107 17.64 -18.89 -4.88
CA LYS A 107 16.89 -17.62 -5.07
C LYS A 107 15.70 -17.77 -5.97
N ASP A 108 14.75 -16.83 -5.80
CA ASP A 108 13.64 -16.60 -6.71
C ASP A 108 13.78 -15.19 -7.32
N LEU A 109 13.67 -15.09 -8.65
CA LEU A 109 13.76 -13.83 -9.39
C LEU A 109 12.37 -13.44 -9.91
N TYR A 110 11.96 -12.21 -9.61
CA TYR A 110 10.65 -11.68 -9.96
C TYR A 110 10.78 -10.65 -11.09
N TYR A 111 10.19 -10.95 -12.25
CA TYR A 111 10.18 -10.08 -13.42
C TYR A 111 8.79 -9.47 -13.58
N ASN A 112 8.74 -8.14 -13.78
CA ASN A 112 7.49 -7.43 -14.03
C ASN A 112 6.91 -7.73 -15.42
N ALA A 113 5.76 -7.13 -15.76
CA ALA A 113 5.07 -7.32 -17.03
C ALA A 113 5.93 -6.94 -18.26
N ASP A 114 6.92 -6.05 -18.10
CA ASP A 114 7.88 -5.67 -19.15
C ASP A 114 9.05 -6.66 -19.29
N GLY A 115 9.03 -7.76 -18.53
CA GLY A 115 10.10 -8.77 -18.50
C GLY A 115 11.39 -8.26 -17.85
N LYS A 116 11.32 -7.24 -16.99
CA LYS A 116 12.45 -6.67 -16.26
C LYS A 116 12.49 -7.17 -14.84
N LEU A 117 13.68 -7.58 -14.36
CA LEU A 117 13.91 -7.99 -12.97
C LEU A 117 13.53 -6.85 -12.02
N SER A 118 12.51 -7.07 -11.21
CA SER A 118 11.97 -6.09 -10.28
C SER A 118 12.56 -6.27 -8.89
N PHE A 119 12.66 -7.50 -8.42
CA PHE A 119 13.29 -7.86 -7.15
C PHE A 119 13.63 -9.36 -7.12
N TRP A 120 14.28 -9.79 -6.07
CA TRP A 120 14.59 -11.20 -5.81
C TRP A 120 14.44 -11.56 -4.33
N ILE A 121 14.34 -12.84 -4.08
CA ILE A 121 14.36 -13.41 -2.72
C ILE A 121 15.46 -14.46 -2.65
N ILE A 122 16.36 -14.35 -1.70
CA ILE A 122 17.34 -15.38 -1.38
C ILE A 122 16.61 -16.46 -0.59
N THR A 123 16.52 -17.67 -1.15
CA THR A 123 15.81 -18.81 -0.54
C THR A 123 16.76 -19.73 0.24
N GLU A 124 18.03 -19.82 -0.18
CA GLU A 124 19.09 -20.57 0.54
C GLU A 124 20.31 -19.66 0.75
N PRO A 125 20.39 -18.94 1.88
CA PRO A 125 21.56 -18.12 2.20
C PRO A 125 22.78 -19.01 2.51
N VAL A 126 23.99 -18.51 2.21
CA VAL A 126 25.26 -19.22 2.48
C VAL A 126 25.46 -19.51 3.96
N LEU A 127 25.16 -18.53 4.81
CA LEU A 127 25.15 -18.67 6.27
C LEU A 127 23.70 -18.71 6.73
N LYS A 128 23.28 -19.84 7.29
CA LYS A 128 21.93 -20.04 7.81
C LYS A 128 21.83 -19.54 9.25
N ASP A 129 20.62 -19.21 9.65
CA ASP A 129 20.26 -18.85 11.03
C ASP A 129 20.94 -17.55 11.55
N MET A 130 21.38 -16.66 10.63
CA MET A 130 21.91 -15.35 11.01
C MET A 130 21.53 -14.29 9.99
N ASP A 131 21.37 -13.04 10.45
CA ASP A 131 21.32 -11.86 9.58
C ASP A 131 22.75 -11.42 9.28
N MET A 132 23.24 -11.80 8.10
CA MET A 132 24.62 -11.51 7.68
C MET A 132 24.89 -10.01 7.54
N LEU A 133 23.89 -9.22 7.14
CA LEU A 133 24.04 -7.76 7.02
C LEU A 133 24.12 -7.09 8.40
N GLU A 134 23.36 -7.57 9.39
CA GLU A 134 23.41 -7.07 10.76
C GLU A 134 24.76 -7.38 11.41
N GLU A 135 25.25 -8.61 11.25
CA GLU A 135 26.55 -9.00 11.78
C GLU A 135 27.69 -8.25 11.08
N ALA A 136 27.58 -7.98 9.77
CA ALA A 136 28.54 -7.16 9.04
C ALA A 136 28.51 -5.70 9.51
N TYR A 137 27.30 -5.14 9.78
CA TYR A 137 27.17 -3.81 10.38
C TYR A 137 27.90 -3.72 11.72
N ASN A 138 27.68 -4.69 12.61
CA ASN A 138 28.34 -4.74 13.90
C ASN A 138 29.87 -4.82 13.77
N ALA A 139 30.34 -5.52 12.76
CA ALA A 139 31.78 -5.63 12.49
C ALA A 139 32.37 -4.32 11.95
N TYR A 140 31.66 -3.60 11.05
CA TYR A 140 32.09 -2.27 10.59
C TYR A 140 32.00 -1.20 11.68
N ASP A 141 30.99 -1.23 12.56
CA ASP A 141 30.91 -0.38 13.74
C ASP A 141 32.11 -0.58 14.64
N LYS A 142 32.46 -1.85 14.91
CA LYS A 142 33.69 -2.18 15.69
C LYS A 142 34.96 -1.74 15.00
N ALA A 143 35.05 -1.85 13.69
CA ALA A 143 36.18 -1.34 12.92
C ALA A 143 36.32 0.19 13.04
N ALA A 144 35.19 0.91 12.98
CA ALA A 144 35.15 2.36 13.12
C ALA A 144 35.62 2.83 14.52
N ASP A 145 35.14 2.16 15.57
CA ASP A 145 35.60 2.40 16.96
C ASP A 145 37.12 2.26 17.13
N LEU A 146 37.74 1.32 16.43
CA LEU A 146 39.14 1.04 16.51
C LEU A 146 39.99 1.92 15.59
N ASP A 147 39.41 2.55 14.56
CA ASP A 147 40.16 3.34 13.58
C ASP A 147 40.36 4.81 14.01
N ALA A 148 41.03 4.99 15.14
CA ALA A 148 41.32 6.34 15.68
C ALA A 148 42.07 7.27 14.70
N ARG A 149 42.69 6.73 13.64
CA ARG A 149 43.43 7.50 12.63
C ARG A 149 42.67 7.77 11.34
N GLY A 150 41.53 7.14 11.18
CA GLY A 150 40.71 7.24 9.95
C GLY A 150 41.35 6.57 8.73
N SER A 151 42.27 5.63 8.93
CA SER A 151 42.99 4.96 7.84
C SER A 151 42.13 3.96 7.08
N SER A 152 41.06 3.48 7.67
CA SER A 152 40.11 2.51 7.12
C SER A 152 38.74 3.14 6.82
N LYS A 153 38.67 4.47 6.87
CA LYS A 153 37.41 5.20 6.73
C LYS A 153 36.66 4.87 5.42
N VAL A 154 37.37 4.76 4.31
CA VAL A 154 36.80 4.48 2.99
C VAL A 154 36.15 3.10 2.96
N ASP A 155 36.90 2.07 3.39
CA ASP A 155 36.42 0.69 3.41
C ASP A 155 35.18 0.53 4.31
N ILE A 156 35.17 1.20 5.48
CA ILE A 156 34.02 1.23 6.39
C ILE A 156 32.82 1.92 5.74
N GLN A 157 33.01 3.06 5.06
CA GLN A 157 31.93 3.79 4.39
C GLN A 157 31.35 2.98 3.24
N GLU A 158 32.18 2.34 2.42
CA GLU A 158 31.72 1.48 1.32
C GLU A 158 30.92 0.29 1.86
N GLY A 159 31.41 -0.36 2.94
CA GLY A 159 30.70 -1.46 3.57
C GLY A 159 29.34 -1.08 4.18
N LEU A 160 29.29 0.04 4.91
CA LEU A 160 28.02 0.55 5.46
C LEU A 160 27.03 0.95 4.36
N THR A 161 27.53 1.56 3.27
CA THR A 161 26.70 1.90 2.09
C THR A 161 26.15 0.62 1.44
N PHE A 162 26.98 -0.41 1.29
CA PHE A 162 26.53 -1.70 0.79
C PHE A 162 25.41 -2.29 1.65
N ILE A 163 25.57 -2.29 2.98
CA ILE A 163 24.57 -2.80 3.92
C ILE A 163 23.26 -2.02 3.81
N ALA A 164 23.32 -0.68 3.85
CA ALA A 164 22.13 0.18 3.75
C ALA A 164 21.34 -0.09 2.46
N ASN A 165 22.02 -0.14 1.31
CA ASN A 165 21.39 -0.38 0.02
C ASN A 165 20.76 -1.77 -0.08
N ASN A 166 21.41 -2.80 0.46
CA ASN A 166 20.85 -4.15 0.43
C ASN A 166 19.64 -4.30 1.35
N TYR A 167 19.63 -3.64 2.51
CA TYR A 167 18.43 -3.59 3.35
C TYR A 167 17.27 -2.85 2.66
N ILE A 168 17.52 -1.78 1.87
CA ILE A 168 16.47 -1.14 1.05
C ILE A 168 15.91 -2.15 0.03
N ASN A 169 16.78 -2.86 -0.70
CA ASN A 169 16.34 -3.84 -1.68
C ASN A 169 15.47 -4.95 -1.04
N ASP A 170 15.94 -5.48 0.08
CA ASP A 170 15.19 -6.49 0.85
C ASP A 170 13.86 -5.95 1.39
N ALA A 171 13.84 -4.69 1.87
CA ALA A 171 12.64 -4.03 2.36
C ALA A 171 11.60 -3.82 1.23
N MET A 172 12.06 -3.38 0.05
CA MET A 172 11.20 -3.21 -1.13
C MET A 172 10.62 -4.55 -1.60
N ALA A 173 11.43 -5.62 -1.59
CA ALA A 173 10.95 -6.97 -1.91
C ALA A 173 9.87 -7.43 -0.91
N ALA A 174 10.11 -7.24 0.40
CA ALA A 174 9.15 -7.56 1.44
C ALA A 174 7.86 -6.73 1.31
N TYR A 175 7.98 -5.42 1.02
CA TYR A 175 6.85 -4.53 0.76
C TYR A 175 5.99 -5.02 -0.41
N THR A 176 6.63 -5.32 -1.55
CA THR A 176 5.94 -5.83 -2.73
C THR A 176 5.20 -7.14 -2.45
N LEU A 177 5.77 -8.01 -1.61
CA LEU A 177 5.14 -9.26 -1.18
C LEU A 177 4.06 -9.10 -0.10
N GLY A 178 3.74 -7.88 0.33
CA GLY A 178 2.78 -7.62 1.41
C GLY A 178 3.28 -7.98 2.81
N LYS A 179 4.58 -8.23 2.98
CA LYS A 179 5.22 -8.54 4.26
C LYS A 179 5.64 -7.25 4.99
N TYR A 180 4.64 -6.44 5.36
CA TYR A 180 4.88 -5.07 5.81
C TYR A 180 5.67 -4.98 7.12
N ALA A 181 5.49 -5.93 8.07
CA ALA A 181 6.29 -6.00 9.29
C ALA A 181 7.79 -6.19 8.97
N GLU A 182 8.12 -7.10 8.04
CA GLU A 182 9.48 -7.35 7.60
C GLU A 182 10.05 -6.13 6.86
N ALA A 183 9.28 -5.50 5.97
CA ALA A 183 9.67 -4.30 5.27
C ALA A 183 10.03 -3.16 6.22
N SER A 184 9.18 -2.90 7.23
CA SER A 184 9.42 -1.87 8.24
C SER A 184 10.73 -2.09 8.99
N GLN A 185 11.02 -3.33 9.43
CA GLN A 185 12.26 -3.66 10.12
C GLN A 185 13.51 -3.47 9.23
N LYS A 186 13.41 -3.86 7.96
CA LYS A 186 14.54 -3.74 7.02
C LYS A 186 14.81 -2.29 6.62
N PHE A 187 13.77 -1.46 6.42
CA PHE A 187 13.93 -0.02 6.22
C PHE A 187 14.62 0.64 7.43
N GLU A 188 14.24 0.26 8.67
CA GLU A 188 14.90 0.78 9.86
C GLU A 188 16.37 0.38 9.92
N LYS A 189 16.71 -0.88 9.64
CA LYS A 189 18.11 -1.34 9.58
C LYS A 189 18.91 -0.59 8.52
N SER A 190 18.31 -0.29 7.36
CA SER A 190 18.92 0.56 6.34
C SER A 190 19.20 1.97 6.87
N PHE A 191 18.20 2.60 7.52
CA PHE A 191 18.38 3.92 8.12
C PHE A 191 19.50 3.93 9.17
N ILE A 192 19.57 2.91 10.03
CA ILE A 192 20.63 2.77 11.06
C ILE A 192 22.00 2.68 10.40
N ALA A 193 22.15 1.86 9.35
CA ALA A 193 23.41 1.70 8.65
C ALA A 193 23.87 2.99 7.95
N ALA A 194 22.95 3.68 7.28
CA ALA A 194 23.22 4.94 6.58
C ALA A 194 23.55 6.09 7.57
N SER A 195 22.88 6.12 8.72
CA SER A 195 23.07 7.14 9.77
C SER A 195 24.30 6.91 10.64
N HIS A 196 25.03 5.81 10.44
CA HIS A 196 26.24 5.51 11.22
C HIS A 196 27.22 6.69 11.16
N PRO A 197 27.86 7.10 12.28
CA PRO A 197 28.73 8.30 12.33
C PRO A 197 29.84 8.34 11.28
N ALA A 198 30.35 7.18 10.86
CA ALA A 198 31.38 7.09 9.82
C ALA A 198 30.85 7.45 8.43
N LEU A 199 29.57 7.20 8.13
CA LEU A 199 28.90 7.50 6.85
C LEU A 199 28.11 8.81 6.93
N ASN A 200 27.32 8.98 7.99
CA ASN A 200 26.53 10.16 8.34
C ASN A 200 25.59 10.62 7.22
N VAL A 201 24.89 9.69 6.60
CA VAL A 201 23.84 9.94 5.62
C VAL A 201 22.49 9.76 6.29
N VAL A 202 21.71 10.84 6.36
CA VAL A 202 20.37 10.83 6.94
C VAL A 202 19.35 10.91 5.79
N ASP A 203 18.74 9.77 5.45
CA ASP A 203 17.68 9.69 4.48
C ASP A 203 16.31 9.66 5.19
N THR A 204 15.67 10.82 5.24
CA THR A 204 14.37 11.00 5.88
C THR A 204 13.25 10.25 5.16
N THR A 205 13.40 9.99 3.86
CA THR A 205 12.45 9.20 3.07
C THR A 205 12.39 7.75 3.58
N ILE A 206 13.54 7.20 3.95
CA ILE A 206 13.58 5.85 4.53
C ILE A 206 12.87 5.81 5.90
N VAL A 207 13.03 6.84 6.73
CA VAL A 207 12.29 6.97 8.00
C VAL A 207 10.78 6.98 7.77
N TYR A 208 10.33 7.70 6.74
CA TYR A 208 8.92 7.72 6.34
C TYR A 208 8.44 6.33 5.91
N TYR A 209 9.21 5.59 5.12
CA TYR A 209 8.84 4.22 4.72
C TYR A 209 8.79 3.24 5.89
N VAL A 210 9.60 3.43 6.95
CA VAL A 210 9.44 2.65 8.20
C VAL A 210 8.06 2.87 8.81
N GLY A 211 7.63 4.13 8.92
CA GLY A 211 6.32 4.51 9.44
C GLY A 211 5.17 3.99 8.56
N LEU A 212 5.28 4.18 7.24
CA LEU A 212 4.26 3.77 6.27
C LEU A 212 4.05 2.25 6.28
N THR A 213 5.12 1.48 6.26
CA THR A 213 5.03 0.01 6.29
C THR A 213 4.55 -0.50 7.65
N ALA A 214 4.86 0.19 8.76
CA ALA A 214 4.30 -0.11 10.07
C ALA A 214 2.79 0.18 10.12
N LEU A 215 2.33 1.27 9.50
CA LEU A 215 0.89 1.59 9.37
C LEU A 215 0.15 0.51 8.58
N MET A 216 0.71 0.07 7.44
CA MET A 216 0.16 -1.01 6.62
C MET A 216 0.13 -2.36 7.34
N ASP A 217 1.10 -2.62 8.24
CA ASP A 217 1.13 -3.79 9.12
C ASP A 217 0.19 -3.66 10.35
N GLN A 218 -0.55 -2.56 10.45
CA GLN A 218 -1.39 -2.23 11.60
C GLN A 218 -0.61 -2.10 12.93
N ASN A 219 0.70 -1.92 12.87
CA ASN A 219 1.52 -1.60 14.01
C ASN A 219 1.53 -0.08 14.26
N TYR A 220 0.39 0.42 14.72
CA TYR A 220 0.14 1.86 14.85
C TYR A 220 1.10 2.56 15.80
N SER A 221 1.51 1.90 16.89
CA SER A 221 2.48 2.49 17.83
C SER A 221 3.82 2.75 17.15
N ARG A 222 4.27 1.83 16.32
CA ARG A 222 5.50 1.98 15.54
C ARG A 222 5.33 3.03 14.43
N ALA A 223 4.18 3.07 13.78
CA ALA A 223 3.86 4.09 12.79
C ALA A 223 3.93 5.51 13.40
N VAL A 224 3.31 5.70 14.57
CA VAL A 224 3.39 6.97 15.33
C VAL A 224 4.83 7.36 15.64
N GLU A 225 5.64 6.42 16.14
CA GLU A 225 7.05 6.67 16.46
C GLU A 225 7.83 7.23 15.25
N PHE A 226 7.69 6.57 14.11
CA PHE A 226 8.48 6.94 12.92
C PHE A 226 7.94 8.14 12.17
N PHE A 227 6.62 8.33 12.09
CA PHE A 227 6.07 9.58 11.54
C PHE A 227 6.36 10.79 12.42
N GLN A 228 6.33 10.64 13.77
CA GLN A 228 6.78 11.71 14.66
C GLN A 228 8.26 12.04 14.43
N LYS A 229 9.11 11.01 14.25
CA LYS A 229 10.52 11.20 13.91
C LYS A 229 10.69 11.92 12.56
N CYS A 230 9.82 11.67 11.57
CA CYS A 230 9.82 12.44 10.32
C CYS A 230 9.54 13.92 10.57
N LEU A 231 8.52 14.25 11.37
CA LEU A 231 8.22 15.65 11.72
C LEU A 231 9.36 16.31 12.49
N ASP A 232 10.00 15.61 13.43
CA ASP A 232 11.16 16.08 14.19
C ASP A 232 12.39 16.34 13.30
N MET A 233 12.42 15.75 12.10
CA MET A 233 13.45 15.92 11.08
C MET A 233 13.01 16.84 9.93
N ASP A 234 11.94 17.61 10.09
CA ASP A 234 11.34 18.50 9.10
C ASP A 234 10.97 17.78 7.77
N TYR A 235 10.60 16.48 7.85
CA TYR A 235 10.16 15.72 6.68
C TYR A 235 8.64 15.58 6.67
N TYR A 236 8.00 16.27 5.76
CA TYR A 236 6.54 16.41 5.69
C TYR A 236 5.88 15.63 4.54
N SER A 237 6.65 15.24 3.51
CA SER A 237 6.11 14.56 2.31
C SER A 237 4.86 15.26 1.76
N GLU A 238 4.95 16.59 1.54
CA GLU A 238 3.82 17.43 1.06
C GLU A 238 2.54 17.34 1.92
N GLY A 239 2.70 16.98 3.19
CA GLY A 239 1.62 16.83 4.16
C GLY A 239 1.24 15.38 4.48
N ASP A 240 1.68 14.39 3.70
CA ASP A 240 1.34 12.98 3.92
C ASP A 240 1.80 12.47 5.29
N THR A 241 2.91 13.00 5.83
CA THR A 241 3.37 12.64 7.17
C THR A 241 2.33 12.99 8.24
N TYR A 242 1.68 14.16 8.14
CA TYR A 242 0.59 14.54 9.04
C TYR A 242 -0.63 13.65 8.89
N ALA A 243 -1.03 13.37 7.64
CA ALA A 243 -2.20 12.54 7.35
C ALA A 243 -2.02 11.10 7.88
N ASN A 244 -0.86 10.49 7.63
CA ASN A 244 -0.56 9.14 8.07
C ASN A 244 -0.37 9.04 9.59
N LEU A 245 0.24 10.06 10.22
CA LEU A 245 0.35 10.13 11.67
C LEU A 245 -1.03 10.25 12.33
N ALA A 246 -1.91 11.07 11.76
CA ALA A 246 -3.28 11.24 12.23
C ALA A 246 -4.08 9.94 12.10
N GLU A 247 -3.94 9.22 10.98
CA GLU A 247 -4.58 7.92 10.79
C GLU A 247 -4.07 6.90 11.81
N ALA A 248 -2.77 6.85 12.09
CA ALA A 248 -2.22 5.97 13.13
C ALA A 248 -2.82 6.26 14.52
N TYR A 249 -2.95 7.54 14.92
CA TYR A 249 -3.61 7.90 16.18
C TYR A 249 -5.09 7.55 16.19
N LYS A 250 -5.82 7.77 15.08
CA LYS A 250 -7.22 7.38 14.93
C LYS A 250 -7.39 5.88 15.15
N GLN A 251 -6.55 5.05 14.53
CA GLN A 251 -6.58 3.60 14.68
C GLN A 251 -6.22 3.13 16.10
N MET A 252 -5.46 3.92 16.85
CA MET A 252 -5.22 3.70 18.29
C MET A 252 -6.37 4.18 19.18
N GLY A 253 -7.42 4.80 18.61
CA GLY A 253 -8.58 5.33 19.33
C GLY A 253 -8.42 6.79 19.79
N ASP A 254 -7.32 7.46 19.49
CA ASP A 254 -7.08 8.87 19.82
C ASP A 254 -7.46 9.78 18.64
N VAL A 255 -8.76 9.84 18.37
CA VAL A 255 -9.33 10.60 17.25
C VAL A 255 -9.05 12.10 17.38
N GLU A 256 -9.11 12.65 18.61
CA GLU A 256 -8.88 14.07 18.83
C GLU A 256 -7.43 14.49 18.53
N LYS A 257 -6.46 13.64 18.89
CA LYS A 257 -5.06 13.87 18.52
C LYS A 257 -4.85 13.82 17.02
N GLY A 258 -5.53 12.89 16.34
CA GLY A 258 -5.55 12.81 14.86
C GLY A 258 -6.05 14.13 14.24
N LYS A 259 -7.19 14.66 14.70
CA LYS A 259 -7.74 15.95 14.22
C LYS A 259 -6.82 17.14 14.48
N GLU A 260 -6.19 17.19 15.65
CA GLU A 260 -5.21 18.25 15.99
C GLU A 260 -4.06 18.26 14.98
N LEU A 261 -3.48 17.10 14.69
CA LEU A 261 -2.40 16.93 13.73
C LEU A 261 -2.81 17.31 12.31
N LEU A 262 -3.99 16.88 11.87
CA LEU A 262 -4.54 17.28 10.57
C LEU A 262 -4.76 18.80 10.47
N SER A 263 -5.24 19.44 11.54
CA SER A 263 -5.44 20.88 11.59
C SER A 263 -4.10 21.65 11.53
N GLN A 264 -3.07 21.11 12.19
CA GLN A 264 -1.71 21.63 12.10
C GLN A 264 -1.17 21.46 10.67
N GLY A 265 -1.26 20.25 10.11
CA GLY A 265 -0.84 19.96 8.75
C GLY A 265 -1.56 20.84 7.72
N PHE A 266 -2.86 21.07 7.87
CA PHE A 266 -3.61 21.98 7.00
C PHE A 266 -3.11 23.43 7.06
N THR A 267 -2.65 23.87 8.22
CA THR A 267 -2.08 25.22 8.37
C THR A 267 -0.77 25.37 7.59
N GLU A 268 0.04 24.32 7.56
CA GLU A 268 1.35 24.29 6.88
C GLU A 268 1.23 23.93 5.40
N PHE A 269 0.32 23.01 5.06
CA PHE A 269 0.08 22.46 3.72
C PHE A 269 -1.41 22.56 3.34
N PRO A 270 -1.96 23.77 3.16
CA PRO A 270 -3.40 23.98 2.95
C PRO A 270 -3.93 23.38 1.64
N ASP A 271 -3.04 23.06 0.71
CA ASP A 271 -3.37 22.47 -0.60
C ASP A 271 -3.05 20.96 -0.66
N SER A 272 -2.61 20.36 0.46
CA SER A 272 -2.36 18.92 0.51
C SER A 272 -3.66 18.12 0.42
N GLN A 273 -3.79 17.34 -0.65
CA GLN A 273 -5.00 16.53 -0.87
C GLN A 273 -5.17 15.44 0.19
N SER A 274 -4.10 14.83 0.65
CA SER A 274 -4.15 13.82 1.70
C SER A 274 -4.70 14.37 3.01
N ILE A 275 -4.24 15.56 3.43
CA ILE A 275 -4.75 16.25 4.62
C ILE A 275 -6.23 16.63 4.45
N LEU A 276 -6.60 17.22 3.30
CA LEU A 276 -7.97 17.63 3.04
C LEU A 276 -8.93 16.45 3.10
N VAL A 277 -8.60 15.34 2.45
CA VAL A 277 -9.42 14.11 2.49
C VAL A 277 -9.49 13.54 3.90
N ALA A 278 -8.38 13.51 4.63
CA ALA A 278 -8.36 13.02 6.01
C ALA A 278 -9.20 13.91 6.95
N LEU A 279 -9.16 15.25 6.79
CA LEU A 279 -10.01 16.18 7.53
C LEU A 279 -11.50 15.96 7.22
N ILE A 280 -11.86 15.89 5.93
CA ILE A 280 -13.25 15.62 5.51
C ILE A 280 -13.77 14.35 6.20
N ASN A 281 -13.02 13.25 6.12
CA ASN A 281 -13.40 11.98 6.73
C ASN A 281 -13.52 12.09 8.26
N ALA A 282 -12.53 12.69 8.93
CA ALA A 282 -12.51 12.83 10.38
C ALA A 282 -13.69 13.64 10.91
N TYR A 283 -14.07 14.73 10.21
CA TYR A 283 -15.20 15.57 10.61
C TYR A 283 -16.56 14.95 10.26
N LEU A 284 -16.66 14.20 9.15
CA LEU A 284 -17.89 13.47 8.82
C LEU A 284 -18.18 12.34 9.84
N GLU A 285 -17.14 11.65 10.29
CA GLU A 285 -17.27 10.56 11.28
C GLU A 285 -17.64 11.07 12.68
N SER A 286 -17.18 12.26 13.05
CA SER A 286 -17.35 12.80 14.41
C SER A 286 -18.61 13.63 14.63
N ASN A 287 -19.44 13.81 13.60
CA ASN A 287 -20.63 14.69 13.67
C ASN A 287 -20.30 16.15 14.11
N ASP A 288 -19.11 16.62 13.77
CA ASP A 288 -18.68 17.99 14.03
C ASP A 288 -19.42 19.01 13.14
N ASP A 289 -19.12 20.30 13.33
CA ASP A 289 -19.75 21.39 12.57
C ASP A 289 -19.64 21.17 11.05
N PRO A 290 -20.77 20.91 10.35
CA PRO A 290 -20.78 20.66 8.91
C PRO A 290 -20.16 21.78 8.07
N ASN A 291 -20.16 23.03 8.58
CA ASN A 291 -19.60 24.17 7.85
C ASN A 291 -18.06 24.05 7.72
N LYS A 292 -17.39 23.48 8.71
CA LYS A 292 -15.94 23.21 8.60
C LYS A 292 -15.65 22.17 7.54
N VAL A 293 -16.48 21.12 7.48
CA VAL A 293 -16.35 20.08 6.43
C VAL A 293 -16.53 20.69 5.03
N LEU A 294 -17.52 21.56 4.87
CA LEU A 294 -17.75 22.26 3.60
C LEU A 294 -16.55 23.14 3.19
N GLU A 295 -15.92 23.83 4.15
CA GLU A 295 -14.72 24.62 3.87
C GLU A 295 -13.57 23.75 3.31
N PHE A 296 -13.31 22.61 3.92
CA PHE A 296 -12.27 21.67 3.44
C PHE A 296 -12.60 21.07 2.08
N ILE A 297 -13.86 20.67 1.86
CA ILE A 297 -14.31 20.15 0.57
C ILE A 297 -14.16 21.19 -0.53
N GLN A 298 -14.58 22.43 -0.29
CA GLN A 298 -14.48 23.53 -1.25
C GLN A 298 -13.00 23.86 -1.59
N ARG A 299 -12.11 23.76 -0.60
CA ARG A 299 -10.68 23.91 -0.84
C ARG A 299 -10.12 22.79 -1.69
N ALA A 300 -10.50 21.53 -1.40
CA ALA A 300 -10.11 20.38 -2.19
C ALA A 300 -10.64 20.45 -3.63
N GLN A 301 -11.86 20.95 -3.83
CA GLN A 301 -12.43 21.18 -5.18
C GLN A 301 -11.69 22.24 -5.99
N GLN A 302 -11.11 23.25 -5.34
CA GLN A 302 -10.26 24.23 -6.02
C GLN A 302 -8.98 23.59 -6.58
N ASN A 303 -8.42 22.63 -5.85
CA ASN A 303 -7.23 21.88 -6.27
C ASN A 303 -7.56 20.83 -7.34
N GLU A 304 -8.67 20.12 -7.17
CA GLU A 304 -9.12 19.03 -8.03
C GLU A 304 -10.57 19.26 -8.53
N PRO A 305 -10.80 20.23 -9.42
CA PRO A 305 -12.16 20.59 -9.86
C PRO A 305 -12.87 19.49 -10.65
N ASN A 306 -12.14 18.49 -11.13
CA ASN A 306 -12.66 17.34 -11.88
C ASN A 306 -12.66 16.04 -11.06
N ASN A 307 -12.56 16.10 -9.74
CA ASN A 307 -12.67 14.94 -8.88
C ASN A 307 -14.15 14.72 -8.46
N PRO A 308 -14.85 13.69 -9.01
CA PRO A 308 -16.26 13.44 -8.72
C PRO A 308 -16.56 13.14 -7.25
N SER A 309 -15.57 12.55 -6.53
CA SER A 309 -15.72 12.17 -5.12
C SER A 309 -15.89 13.39 -4.21
N LEU A 310 -15.32 14.55 -4.56
CA LEU A 310 -15.47 15.78 -3.76
C LEU A 310 -16.86 16.36 -3.85
N TYR A 311 -17.49 16.36 -5.03
CA TYR A 311 -18.88 16.80 -5.19
C TYR A 311 -19.86 15.82 -4.56
N TYR A 312 -19.60 14.53 -4.63
CA TYR A 312 -20.33 13.51 -3.89
C TYR A 312 -20.24 13.73 -2.38
N ALA A 313 -19.05 14.01 -1.83
CA ALA A 313 -18.85 14.28 -0.41
C ALA A 313 -19.61 15.55 0.04
N GLU A 314 -19.54 16.64 -0.76
CA GLU A 314 -20.31 17.86 -0.50
C GLU A 314 -21.82 17.56 -0.53
N GLY A 315 -22.29 16.79 -1.50
CA GLY A 315 -23.69 16.35 -1.61
C GLY A 315 -24.15 15.60 -0.34
N ASN A 316 -23.32 14.74 0.22
CA ASN A 316 -23.62 14.02 1.48
C ASN A 316 -23.74 14.99 2.65
N VAL A 317 -22.85 15.98 2.77
CA VAL A 317 -22.96 17.02 3.80
C VAL A 317 -24.22 17.83 3.65
N GLN A 318 -24.57 18.28 2.44
CA GLN A 318 -25.78 19.04 2.16
C GLN A 318 -27.05 18.22 2.44
N LYS A 319 -27.07 16.92 2.09
CA LYS A 319 -28.15 15.99 2.45
C LYS A 319 -28.35 15.92 3.97
N ASN A 320 -27.27 15.78 4.72
CA ASN A 320 -27.32 15.71 6.19
C ASN A 320 -27.81 17.04 6.83
N LEU A 321 -27.54 18.17 6.19
CA LEU A 321 -28.07 19.49 6.55
C LEU A 321 -29.54 19.70 6.15
N GLY A 322 -30.16 18.76 5.44
CA GLY A 322 -31.53 18.87 4.93
C GLY A 322 -31.66 19.71 3.66
N ASN A 323 -30.56 20.09 3.02
CA ASN A 323 -30.53 20.87 1.79
C ASN A 323 -30.68 19.96 0.57
N PHE A 324 -31.85 19.32 0.43
CA PHE A 324 -32.13 18.28 -0.55
C PHE A 324 -31.79 18.68 -2.00
N GLU A 325 -32.26 19.86 -2.46
CA GLU A 325 -32.05 20.32 -3.85
C GLU A 325 -30.55 20.52 -4.15
N GLU A 326 -29.81 21.04 -3.19
CA GLU A 326 -28.37 21.24 -3.35
C GLU A 326 -27.61 19.90 -3.35
N ALA A 327 -28.02 18.94 -2.52
CA ALA A 327 -27.45 17.60 -2.53
C ALA A 327 -27.66 16.93 -3.91
N ILE A 328 -28.86 17.00 -4.48
CA ILE A 328 -29.14 16.46 -5.83
C ILE A 328 -28.25 17.11 -6.89
N ARG A 329 -28.14 18.46 -6.88
CA ARG A 329 -27.28 19.20 -7.82
C ARG A 329 -25.82 18.76 -7.75
N LEU A 330 -25.34 18.49 -6.56
CA LEU A 330 -23.94 18.06 -6.34
C LEU A 330 -23.70 16.60 -6.78
N TYR A 331 -24.68 15.71 -6.56
CA TYR A 331 -24.61 14.35 -7.11
C TYR A 331 -24.69 14.37 -8.65
N GLU A 332 -25.56 15.19 -9.25
CA GLU A 332 -25.57 15.42 -10.69
C GLU A 332 -24.21 15.90 -11.20
N LYS A 333 -23.57 16.84 -10.48
CA LYS A 333 -22.24 17.32 -10.84
C LYS A 333 -21.17 16.23 -10.77
N SER A 334 -21.21 15.36 -9.78
CA SER A 334 -20.28 14.23 -9.68
C SER A 334 -20.38 13.28 -10.88
N ILE A 335 -21.60 12.96 -11.33
CA ILE A 335 -21.83 12.07 -12.49
C ILE A 335 -21.63 12.78 -13.85
N GLU A 336 -21.72 14.12 -13.91
CA GLU A 336 -21.29 14.88 -15.09
C GLU A 336 -19.77 14.80 -15.29
N ILE A 337 -18.99 14.82 -14.19
CA ILE A 337 -17.54 14.70 -14.23
C ILE A 337 -17.13 13.29 -14.63
N ASP A 338 -17.75 12.29 -14.00
CA ASP A 338 -17.52 10.88 -14.32
C ASP A 338 -18.85 10.12 -14.41
N SER A 339 -19.29 9.84 -15.63
CA SER A 339 -20.52 9.09 -15.89
C SER A 339 -20.48 7.61 -15.46
N THR A 340 -19.34 7.12 -14.99
CA THR A 340 -19.17 5.77 -14.42
C THR A 340 -19.07 5.80 -12.89
N PHE A 341 -19.16 6.97 -12.27
CA PHE A 341 -19.06 7.13 -10.82
C PHE A 341 -20.32 6.59 -10.11
N PHE A 342 -20.28 5.33 -9.73
CA PHE A 342 -21.36 4.59 -9.07
C PHE A 342 -21.99 5.34 -7.90
N PHE A 343 -21.17 5.88 -6.99
CA PHE A 343 -21.66 6.50 -5.76
C PHE A 343 -22.53 7.75 -5.99
N GLY A 344 -22.25 8.51 -7.04
CA GLY A 344 -23.07 9.66 -7.41
C GLY A 344 -24.51 9.25 -7.76
N TYR A 345 -24.66 8.21 -8.58
CA TYR A 345 -25.98 7.68 -8.94
C TYR A 345 -26.69 7.05 -7.73
N PHE A 346 -25.97 6.23 -6.97
CA PHE A 346 -26.55 5.53 -5.82
C PHE A 346 -27.10 6.52 -4.78
N GLN A 347 -26.32 7.54 -4.40
CA GLN A 347 -26.76 8.53 -3.42
C GLN A 347 -27.84 9.45 -3.95
N MET A 348 -27.85 9.78 -5.23
CA MET A 348 -28.95 10.52 -5.84
C MET A 348 -30.26 9.73 -5.78
N GLY A 349 -30.21 8.43 -6.13
CA GLY A 349 -31.36 7.53 -6.00
C GLY A 349 -31.84 7.41 -4.55
N GLN A 350 -30.91 7.26 -3.61
CA GLN A 350 -31.22 7.19 -2.19
C GLN A 350 -31.83 8.49 -1.67
N ALA A 351 -31.32 9.66 -2.07
CA ALA A 351 -31.86 10.94 -1.65
C ALA A 351 -33.33 11.12 -2.09
N TYR A 352 -33.66 10.76 -3.33
CA TYR A 352 -35.04 10.77 -3.80
C TYR A 352 -35.94 9.76 -3.05
N TYR A 353 -35.43 8.56 -2.76
CA TYR A 353 -36.14 7.55 -2.02
C TYR A 353 -36.39 7.98 -0.57
N ASP A 354 -35.37 8.52 0.13
CA ASP A 354 -35.49 9.03 1.50
C ASP A 354 -36.53 10.16 1.56
N LYS A 355 -36.54 11.04 0.56
CA LYS A 355 -37.56 12.12 0.45
C LYS A 355 -38.99 11.56 0.27
N ALA A 356 -39.14 10.51 -0.52
CA ALA A 356 -40.43 9.82 -0.66
C ALA A 356 -40.87 9.21 0.68
N VAL A 357 -39.99 8.60 1.45
CA VAL A 357 -40.28 8.04 2.78
C VAL A 357 -40.63 9.15 3.77
N GLU A 358 -39.98 10.30 3.74
CA GLU A 358 -40.32 11.49 4.54
C GLU A 358 -41.77 11.95 4.23
N ILE A 359 -42.10 12.09 2.95
CA ILE A 359 -43.44 12.48 2.51
C ILE A 359 -44.47 11.42 2.94
N GLN A 360 -44.16 10.13 2.80
CA GLN A 360 -45.07 9.07 3.23
C GLN A 360 -45.37 9.13 4.72
N THR A 361 -44.34 9.40 5.53
CA THR A 361 -44.48 9.53 7.00
C THR A 361 -45.37 10.72 7.33
N ALA A 362 -45.16 11.89 6.69
CA ALA A 362 -45.96 13.07 6.90
C ALA A 362 -47.43 12.88 6.42
N ALA A 363 -47.62 12.19 5.30
CA ALA A 363 -48.96 11.88 4.77
C ALA A 363 -49.79 11.00 5.69
N SER A 364 -49.14 10.11 6.48
CA SER A 364 -49.87 9.23 7.43
C SER A 364 -50.58 9.98 8.55
N ASP A 365 -50.16 11.20 8.85
CA ASP A 365 -50.76 12.06 9.89
C ASP A 365 -51.70 13.15 9.30
N GLU A 366 -51.83 13.24 7.95
CA GLU A 366 -52.66 14.25 7.30
C GLU A 366 -54.14 13.82 7.32
N LEU A 367 -54.99 14.71 7.82
CA LEU A 367 -56.41 14.49 7.95
C LEU A 367 -57.27 15.13 6.81
N ASP A 368 -56.65 15.98 6.01
CA ASP A 368 -57.32 16.60 4.84
C ASP A 368 -57.14 15.71 3.61
N ASP A 369 -58.21 15.17 3.09
CA ASP A 369 -58.20 14.24 1.95
C ASP A 369 -57.51 14.82 0.71
N GLN A 370 -57.69 16.13 0.43
CA GLN A 370 -57.09 16.78 -0.73
C GLN A 370 -55.56 16.87 -0.57
N LYS A 371 -55.10 17.32 0.59
CA LYS A 371 -53.67 17.41 0.91
C LYS A 371 -53.03 16.03 0.91
N TYR A 372 -53.71 15.04 1.51
CA TYR A 372 -53.24 13.64 1.49
C TYR A 372 -53.00 13.18 0.04
N MET A 373 -53.94 13.42 -0.87
CA MET A 373 -53.81 13.03 -2.28
C MET A 373 -52.69 13.78 -3.01
N GLU A 374 -52.45 15.05 -2.66
CA GLU A 374 -51.31 15.84 -3.17
C GLU A 374 -49.99 15.26 -2.70
N MET A 375 -49.87 14.91 -1.41
CA MET A 375 -48.68 14.28 -0.84
C MET A 375 -48.42 12.89 -1.44
N VAL A 376 -49.43 12.07 -1.65
CA VAL A 376 -49.29 10.76 -2.32
C VAL A 376 -48.74 10.94 -3.74
N LYS A 377 -49.22 11.93 -4.49
CA LYS A 377 -48.72 12.22 -5.83
C LYS A 377 -47.28 12.70 -5.82
N GLU A 378 -46.90 13.51 -4.84
CA GLU A 378 -45.51 13.97 -4.65
C GLU A 378 -44.59 12.80 -4.31
N LEU A 379 -44.98 11.91 -3.39
CA LEU A 379 -44.30 10.68 -3.05
C LEU A 379 -44.03 9.84 -4.29
N ASP A 380 -45.06 9.52 -5.09
CA ASP A 380 -44.92 8.71 -6.29
C ASP A 380 -43.98 9.39 -7.31
N THR A 381 -44.02 10.74 -7.40
CA THR A 381 -43.07 11.52 -8.21
C THR A 381 -41.61 11.36 -7.74
N MET A 382 -41.36 11.39 -6.43
CA MET A 382 -39.99 11.19 -5.89
C MET A 382 -39.49 9.76 -6.17
N LEU A 383 -40.34 8.74 -5.98
CA LEU A 383 -40.01 7.36 -6.34
C LEU A 383 -39.69 7.19 -7.82
N GLN A 384 -40.48 7.81 -8.71
CA GLN A 384 -40.23 7.79 -10.16
C GLN A 384 -38.86 8.43 -10.50
N LYS A 385 -38.49 9.55 -9.84
CA LYS A 385 -37.18 10.19 -10.01
C LYS A 385 -36.02 9.33 -9.51
N ALA A 386 -36.23 8.45 -8.52
CA ALA A 386 -35.22 7.55 -8.01
C ALA A 386 -34.89 6.40 -8.97
N ILE A 387 -35.81 6.05 -9.91
CA ILE A 387 -35.64 4.87 -10.79
C ILE A 387 -34.37 4.97 -11.63
N ALA A 388 -34.23 6.01 -12.44
CA ALA A 388 -33.09 6.11 -13.37
C ALA A 388 -31.73 6.12 -12.67
N PRO A 389 -31.52 6.85 -11.56
CA PRO A 389 -30.30 6.74 -10.77
C PRO A 389 -30.00 5.32 -10.25
N PHE A 390 -31.02 4.64 -9.69
CA PHE A 390 -30.78 3.28 -9.19
C PHE A 390 -30.57 2.26 -10.32
N GLU A 391 -31.27 2.37 -11.45
CA GLU A 391 -31.00 1.51 -12.61
C GLU A 391 -29.59 1.71 -13.12
N LYS A 392 -29.09 2.95 -13.17
CA LYS A 392 -27.70 3.22 -13.56
C LYS A 392 -26.72 2.69 -12.53
N SER A 393 -27.03 2.80 -11.24
CA SER A 393 -26.22 2.18 -10.17
C SER A 393 -26.17 0.66 -10.32
N PHE A 394 -27.29 0.02 -10.67
CA PHE A 394 -27.35 -1.42 -10.89
C PHE A 394 -26.48 -1.87 -12.08
N GLU A 395 -26.38 -1.06 -13.13
CA GLU A 395 -25.49 -1.32 -14.26
C GLU A 395 -24.00 -1.20 -13.87
N LEU A 396 -23.67 -0.24 -13.01
CA LEU A 396 -22.28 0.12 -12.65
C LEU A 396 -21.73 -0.66 -11.47
N VAL A 397 -22.58 -1.23 -10.61
CA VAL A 397 -22.14 -1.90 -9.38
C VAL A 397 -21.34 -3.15 -9.70
N GLN A 398 -20.10 -3.18 -9.21
CA GLN A 398 -19.19 -4.34 -9.30
C GLN A 398 -19.14 -5.13 -7.98
N ASP A 399 -19.48 -4.48 -6.87
CA ASP A 399 -19.44 -5.06 -5.54
C ASP A 399 -20.63 -5.99 -5.32
N GLU A 400 -20.35 -7.25 -5.06
CA GLU A 400 -21.34 -8.32 -4.84
C GLU A 400 -22.15 -8.11 -3.54
N GLU A 401 -21.63 -7.37 -2.56
CA GLU A 401 -22.32 -7.07 -1.31
C GLU A 401 -23.29 -5.88 -1.48
N ILE A 402 -22.94 -4.92 -2.32
CA ILE A 402 -23.78 -3.72 -2.59
C ILE A 402 -24.87 -4.01 -3.61
N ARG A 403 -24.63 -4.89 -4.57
CA ARG A 403 -25.60 -5.23 -5.63
C ARG A 403 -26.98 -5.62 -5.11
N PRO A 404 -27.15 -6.50 -4.10
CA PRO A 404 -28.46 -6.81 -3.53
C PRO A 404 -29.19 -5.61 -2.94
N VAL A 405 -28.44 -4.65 -2.36
CA VAL A 405 -29.03 -3.43 -1.79
C VAL A 405 -29.67 -2.57 -2.88
N VAL A 406 -28.98 -2.40 -4.01
CA VAL A 406 -29.52 -1.66 -5.17
C VAL A 406 -30.78 -2.34 -5.72
N ILE A 407 -30.75 -3.69 -5.83
CA ILE A 407 -31.90 -4.49 -6.28
C ILE A 407 -33.09 -4.31 -5.33
N GLU A 408 -32.86 -4.26 -4.03
CA GLU A 408 -33.93 -4.09 -3.05
C GLU A 408 -34.59 -2.71 -3.16
N TYR A 409 -33.83 -1.62 -3.34
CA TYR A 409 -34.40 -0.31 -3.63
C TYR A 409 -35.28 -0.33 -4.89
N LEU A 410 -34.77 -0.87 -6.00
CA LEU A 410 -35.53 -0.96 -7.27
C LEU A 410 -36.80 -1.80 -7.11
N LYS A 411 -36.71 -2.96 -6.45
CA LYS A 411 -37.88 -3.82 -6.14
C LYS A 411 -38.94 -3.04 -5.36
N ASN A 412 -38.53 -2.34 -4.29
CA ASN A 412 -39.46 -1.62 -3.43
C ASN A 412 -40.15 -0.44 -4.18
N ILE A 413 -39.39 0.31 -4.99
CA ILE A 413 -39.94 1.39 -5.84
C ILE A 413 -40.94 0.82 -6.83
N TYR A 414 -40.58 -0.19 -7.61
CA TYR A 414 -41.45 -0.79 -8.60
C TYR A 414 -42.65 -1.52 -7.98
N PHE A 415 -42.50 -2.11 -6.78
CA PHE A 415 -43.62 -2.66 -6.04
C PHE A 415 -44.69 -1.59 -5.75
N ARG A 416 -44.29 -0.40 -5.32
CA ARG A 416 -45.21 0.71 -5.07
C ARG A 416 -45.88 1.19 -6.33
N LEU A 417 -45.13 1.34 -7.44
CA LEU A 417 -45.59 1.90 -8.68
C LEU A 417 -46.22 0.88 -9.65
N ARG A 418 -46.23 -0.43 -9.33
CA ARG A 418 -46.60 -1.53 -10.24
C ARG A 418 -47.97 -1.44 -10.87
N THR A 419 -48.91 -0.71 -10.22
CA THR A 419 -50.27 -0.53 -10.72
C THR A 419 -50.42 0.62 -11.69
N GLU A 420 -49.41 1.45 -11.88
CA GLU A 420 -49.43 2.59 -12.78
C GLU A 420 -49.20 2.18 -14.25
N SER A 421 -48.37 1.17 -14.49
CA SER A 421 -48.12 0.65 -15.84
C SER A 421 -47.69 -0.83 -15.85
N PRO A 422 -47.95 -1.57 -16.96
CA PRO A 422 -47.50 -2.93 -17.15
C PRO A 422 -45.96 -3.05 -17.13
N GLU A 423 -45.25 -1.99 -17.54
CA GLU A 423 -43.79 -1.93 -17.55
C GLU A 423 -43.25 -1.92 -16.12
N PHE A 424 -43.87 -1.20 -15.19
CA PHE A 424 -43.50 -1.18 -13.78
C PHE A 424 -43.80 -2.51 -13.08
N GLU A 425 -44.87 -3.19 -13.45
CA GLU A 425 -45.16 -4.55 -12.95
C GLU A 425 -44.10 -5.55 -13.43
N ALA A 426 -43.69 -5.48 -14.70
CA ALA A 426 -42.66 -6.34 -15.25
C ALA A 426 -41.28 -6.07 -14.60
N ALA A 427 -40.96 -4.80 -14.35
CA ALA A 427 -39.71 -4.42 -13.65
C ALA A 427 -39.71 -4.91 -12.19
N TYR A 428 -40.84 -4.78 -11.49
CA TYR A 428 -40.99 -5.37 -10.15
C TYR A 428 -40.67 -6.88 -10.16
N ASN A 429 -41.31 -7.64 -11.07
CA ASN A 429 -41.09 -9.07 -11.16
C ASN A 429 -39.63 -9.39 -11.46
N LYS A 430 -38.97 -8.68 -12.37
CA LYS A 430 -37.54 -8.82 -12.70
C LYS A 430 -36.66 -8.70 -11.46
N TYR A 431 -36.79 -7.61 -10.69
CA TYR A 431 -35.92 -7.38 -9.53
C TYR A 431 -36.28 -8.25 -8.33
N ASN A 432 -37.55 -8.64 -8.19
CA ASN A 432 -37.98 -9.59 -7.17
C ASN A 432 -37.38 -11.00 -7.40
N ASP A 433 -37.34 -11.46 -8.66
CA ASP A 433 -36.76 -12.76 -9.02
C ASP A 433 -35.22 -12.82 -8.83
N MET A 434 -34.56 -11.66 -8.91
CA MET A 434 -33.11 -11.56 -8.66
C MET A 434 -32.71 -11.71 -7.17
N LEU A 435 -33.65 -11.59 -6.25
CA LEU A 435 -33.43 -11.74 -4.79
C LEU A 435 -33.85 -13.12 -4.25
N GLN A 436 -34.40 -13.99 -5.07
CA GLN A 436 -34.78 -15.36 -4.76
C GLN A 436 -33.65 -16.35 -5.11
#